data_db4801eef868c5c91c527c73dac295d5
#
_entry.id   db4801eef868c5c91c527c73dac295d5
#
_cell.length_a   1.000
_cell.length_b   1.000
_cell.length_c   1.000
_cell.angle_alpha   90.00
_cell.angle_beta   90.00
_cell.angle_gamma   90.00
#
_symmetry.space_group_name_H-M   'P 1'
#
loop_
_entity.id
_entity.type
_entity.pdbx_description
1 polymer ?
#
loop_
_entity_poly.entity_id
_entity_poly.type
_entity_poly.pdbx_seq_one_letter_code
_entity_poly.pdbx_strand_id
1 'polypeptide(L)'
;QTESDQPLTPWSPATPTQTPQPKATSTPDIWPTFAPPGSPAATAIPPATPRLELDEDVKIWLLLGTEAEKPFSSRTDAIHLLLINERLSKASVISIPGSLFVYLPGHTMQRLNTAYALGGMELVRDTLAYNFGIRPDKFVLVHPTEFKWLVDDLGGLDVSVLFPIRDACGGLPAGTHRMNGDKAYCYVAYDGGDEVNRTRRQQQILQLLFTKLVQNGRLARLPVLYASYQDQLETDISLLDLLLRVPLALRLGDPDRVSYFVLGWEQLSQWELPDSTQTTVLLPREEEVAQVFEQALAAISEPSPLGEIVLTYEAQVTIAVALTQTSQATAYVPIRPTSTPIGQPTATRTPTQRGQPTATRTTTPTRTPTATRSEPYPIPTAAFYTPTSTSPGYP
;
A
#
# COMPACT_ATOMS: atom_id res chain seq x y z
N GLN A 1 -13.11 60.31 69.36
CA GLN A 1 -13.65 59.22 68.57
C GLN A 1 -12.46 58.42 68.05
N THR A 2 -12.20 57.35 68.76
CA THR A 2 -11.04 56.49 68.65
C THR A 2 -11.37 55.37 67.60
N GLU A 3 -10.64 55.43 66.51
CA GLU A 3 -10.62 54.37 65.49
C GLU A 3 -9.70 53.23 65.96
N SER A 4 -10.28 52.07 66.08
CA SER A 4 -9.62 50.88 66.58
C SER A 4 -8.76 50.27 65.51
N ASP A 5 -7.44 50.34 65.63
CA ASP A 5 -6.43 49.69 64.81
C ASP A 5 -6.39 48.21 65.20
N GLN A 6 -7.00 47.33 64.36
CA GLN A 6 -6.83 45.86 64.44
C GLN A 6 -5.71 45.41 63.50
N PRO A 7 -4.70 44.69 63.99
CA PRO A 7 -3.67 44.15 63.13
C PRO A 7 -4.18 43.08 62.20
N LEU A 8 -3.88 43.21 60.93
CA LEU A 8 -4.18 42.22 59.89
C LEU A 8 -3.41 40.92 60.17
N THR A 9 -4.13 39.83 60.30
CA THR A 9 -3.56 38.49 60.44
C THR A 9 -2.87 38.10 59.13
N PRO A 10 -1.64 37.55 59.18
CA PRO A 10 -0.95 37.14 57.98
C PRO A 10 -1.68 35.99 57.30
N TRP A 11 -1.88 36.12 55.99
CA TRP A 11 -2.51 35.09 55.15
C TRP A 11 -1.60 33.86 55.11
N SER A 12 -2.13 32.72 55.62
CA SER A 12 -1.49 31.41 55.49
C SER A 12 -1.86 30.79 54.14
N PRO A 13 -0.87 30.38 53.31
CA PRO A 13 -1.20 29.69 52.09
C PRO A 13 -1.93 28.38 52.37
N ALA A 14 -3.01 28.17 51.68
CA ALA A 14 -3.78 26.93 51.78
C ALA A 14 -2.90 25.73 51.38
N THR A 15 -2.87 24.74 52.25
CA THR A 15 -2.23 23.44 51.97
C THR A 15 -2.86 22.86 50.71
N PRO A 16 -2.06 22.42 49.70
CA PRO A 16 -2.61 21.83 48.53
C PRO A 16 -3.35 20.56 48.89
N THR A 17 -4.66 20.57 48.66
CA THR A 17 -5.49 19.38 48.77
C THR A 17 -5.05 18.37 47.71
N GLN A 18 -4.48 17.26 48.12
CA GLN A 18 -4.14 16.19 47.19
C GLN A 18 -5.40 15.71 46.50
N THR A 19 -5.52 16.00 45.20
CA THR A 19 -6.58 15.39 44.37
C THR A 19 -6.36 13.87 44.39
N PRO A 20 -7.37 13.07 44.79
CA PRO A 20 -7.19 11.63 44.75
C PRO A 20 -6.86 11.19 43.36
N GLN A 21 -5.68 10.58 43.20
CA GLN A 21 -5.24 9.98 41.97
C GLN A 21 -6.29 8.94 41.56
N PRO A 22 -6.82 8.97 40.34
CA PRO A 22 -7.79 7.97 39.91
C PRO A 22 -7.11 6.59 40.04
N LYS A 23 -7.72 5.75 40.87
CA LYS A 23 -7.31 4.37 41.03
C LYS A 23 -7.44 3.73 39.65
N ALA A 24 -6.31 3.23 39.11
CA ALA A 24 -6.33 2.49 37.86
C ALA A 24 -7.38 1.38 37.99
N THR A 25 -8.51 1.56 37.35
CA THR A 25 -9.51 0.53 37.20
C THR A 25 -8.89 -0.47 36.27
N SER A 26 -8.46 -1.61 36.81
CA SER A 26 -8.08 -2.75 35.97
C SER A 26 -9.33 -3.06 35.14
N THR A 27 -9.25 -2.73 33.84
CA THR A 27 -10.22 -3.22 32.86
C THR A 27 -10.16 -4.73 32.96
N PRO A 28 -11.28 -5.41 33.29
CA PRO A 28 -11.24 -6.85 33.32
C PRO A 28 -10.83 -7.36 31.93
N ASP A 29 -9.83 -8.21 31.89
CA ASP A 29 -9.44 -9.00 30.71
C ASP A 29 -10.54 -10.00 30.34
N ILE A 30 -11.75 -9.49 30.11
CA ILE A 30 -12.90 -10.32 29.70
C ILE A 30 -13.07 -10.10 28.20
N TRP A 31 -12.10 -10.59 27.43
CA TRP A 31 -12.39 -10.90 26.05
C TRP A 31 -13.01 -12.30 26.03
N PRO A 32 -14.21 -12.46 25.49
CA PRO A 32 -14.78 -13.78 25.31
C PRO A 32 -13.83 -14.60 24.44
N THR A 33 -13.44 -15.75 24.92
CA THR A 33 -12.64 -16.72 24.15
C THR A 33 -13.55 -17.28 23.06
N PHE A 34 -13.50 -16.70 21.88
CA PHE A 34 -14.33 -17.09 20.72
C PHE A 34 -13.61 -18.10 19.81
N ALA A 35 -12.93 -19.06 20.39
CA ALA A 35 -12.42 -20.17 19.59
C ALA A 35 -13.55 -21.20 19.42
N PRO A 36 -13.94 -21.57 18.18
CA PRO A 36 -14.84 -22.71 17.96
C PRO A 36 -14.18 -23.98 18.52
N PRO A 37 -14.96 -24.97 18.96
CA PRO A 37 -14.42 -26.23 19.48
C PRO A 37 -13.48 -26.88 18.45
N GLY A 38 -12.20 -27.06 18.81
CA GLY A 38 -11.19 -27.66 17.94
C GLY A 38 -10.37 -26.67 17.10
N SER A 39 -10.65 -25.37 17.16
CA SER A 39 -9.78 -24.34 16.55
C SER A 39 -8.78 -23.81 17.59
N PRO A 40 -7.53 -23.49 17.18
CA PRO A 40 -6.60 -22.82 18.08
C PRO A 40 -7.23 -21.52 18.57
N ALA A 41 -7.01 -21.18 19.83
CA ALA A 41 -7.53 -19.95 20.43
C ALA A 41 -6.82 -18.72 19.82
N ALA A 42 -7.31 -18.27 18.68
CA ALA A 42 -6.78 -17.09 17.97
C ALA A 42 -7.01 -15.77 18.72
N THR A 43 -7.60 -15.84 19.89
CA THR A 43 -7.94 -14.70 20.77
C THR A 43 -6.95 -14.48 21.90
N ALA A 44 -6.07 -15.43 22.18
CA ALA A 44 -4.96 -15.21 23.08
C ALA A 44 -3.96 -14.27 22.41
N ILE A 45 -3.53 -13.21 23.11
CA ILE A 45 -2.45 -12.35 22.65
C ILE A 45 -1.19 -13.22 22.56
N PRO A 46 -0.58 -13.42 21.37
CA PRO A 46 0.62 -14.21 21.24
C PRO A 46 1.78 -13.49 21.95
N PRO A 47 2.83 -14.20 22.38
CA PRO A 47 4.04 -13.56 22.88
C PRO A 47 4.67 -12.70 21.77
N ALA A 48 5.34 -11.62 22.18
CA ALA A 48 6.05 -10.78 21.21
C ALA A 48 7.16 -11.60 20.52
N THR A 49 7.25 -11.46 19.20
CA THR A 49 8.33 -12.06 18.43
C THR A 49 9.67 -11.41 18.80
N PRO A 50 10.71 -12.19 19.05
CA PRO A 50 12.03 -11.64 19.31
C PRO A 50 12.46 -10.70 18.19
N ARG A 51 13.14 -9.62 18.55
CA ARG A 51 13.65 -8.68 17.54
C ARG A 51 14.65 -9.39 16.65
N LEU A 52 14.49 -9.24 15.34
CA LEU A 52 15.45 -9.76 14.36
C LEU A 52 16.77 -9.01 14.49
N GLU A 53 17.88 -9.76 14.57
CA GLU A 53 19.21 -9.20 14.52
C GLU A 53 19.55 -8.81 13.08
N LEU A 54 19.75 -7.53 12.86
CA LEU A 54 20.03 -6.96 11.54
C LEU A 54 21.43 -6.36 11.54
N ASP A 55 22.16 -6.55 10.46
CA ASP A 55 23.41 -5.83 10.22
C ASP A 55 23.13 -4.31 10.15
N GLU A 56 24.08 -3.48 10.57
CA GLU A 56 23.96 -2.01 10.54
C GLU A 56 23.71 -1.46 9.13
N ASP A 57 24.16 -2.19 8.11
CA ASP A 57 23.98 -1.85 6.69
C ASP A 57 22.56 -2.17 6.14
N VAL A 58 21.75 -2.89 6.92
CA VAL A 58 20.37 -3.23 6.55
C VAL A 58 19.42 -2.14 7.02
N LYS A 59 18.65 -1.59 6.10
CA LYS A 59 17.58 -0.60 6.35
C LYS A 59 16.23 -1.19 5.99
N ILE A 60 15.24 -0.88 6.79
CA ILE A 60 13.87 -1.36 6.58
C ILE A 60 12.97 -0.19 6.24
N TRP A 61 12.38 -0.24 5.05
CA TRP A 61 11.39 0.73 4.62
C TRP A 61 10.02 0.08 4.56
N LEU A 62 9.00 0.83 4.94
CA LEU A 62 7.61 0.41 4.90
C LEU A 62 6.88 1.19 3.81
N LEU A 63 6.30 0.46 2.86
CA LEU A 63 5.46 1.04 1.82
C LEU A 63 4.02 0.66 2.10
N LEU A 64 3.15 1.65 2.23
CA LEU A 64 1.73 1.48 2.54
C LEU A 64 0.86 2.13 1.47
N GLY A 65 -0.24 1.46 1.13
CA GLY A 65 -1.30 2.02 0.31
C GLY A 65 -2.62 2.03 1.07
N THR A 66 -3.30 3.18 1.11
CA THR A 66 -4.62 3.33 1.74
C THR A 66 -5.75 3.01 0.77
N GLU A 67 -6.91 2.64 1.32
CA GLU A 67 -8.14 2.41 0.54
C GLU A 67 -8.94 3.70 0.30
N ALA A 68 -8.71 4.76 1.08
CA ALA A 68 -9.44 6.02 0.98
C ALA A 68 -8.52 7.23 0.90
N GLU A 69 -9.10 8.33 0.41
CA GLU A 69 -8.43 9.62 0.28
C GLU A 69 -8.36 10.38 1.60
N LYS A 70 -7.39 11.31 1.73
CA LYS A 70 -7.39 12.28 2.83
C LYS A 70 -8.70 13.09 2.85
N PRO A 71 -9.16 13.56 3.99
CA PRO A 71 -8.53 13.55 5.34
C PRO A 71 -8.92 12.32 6.18
N PHE A 72 -9.51 11.32 5.63
CA PHE A 72 -10.01 10.17 6.38
C PHE A 72 -8.87 9.21 6.73
N SER A 73 -8.70 8.92 8.02
CA SER A 73 -7.91 7.77 8.44
C SER A 73 -8.56 6.51 7.89
N SER A 74 -7.87 5.82 7.01
CA SER A 74 -8.38 4.62 6.38
C SER A 74 -7.48 3.43 6.65
N ARG A 75 -7.96 2.24 6.31
CA ARG A 75 -7.16 1.03 6.36
C ARG A 75 -6.04 1.11 5.32
N THR A 76 -4.93 0.45 5.64
CA THR A 76 -3.78 0.32 4.74
C THR A 76 -3.78 -1.07 4.13
N ASP A 77 -4.46 -1.23 3.01
CA ASP A 77 -4.66 -2.54 2.39
C ASP A 77 -3.45 -3.05 1.60
N ALA A 78 -2.52 -2.18 1.21
CA ALA A 78 -1.23 -2.58 0.65
C ALA A 78 -0.14 -2.36 1.70
N ILE A 79 0.55 -3.44 2.07
CA ILE A 79 1.59 -3.43 3.11
C ILE A 79 2.81 -4.18 2.58
N HIS A 80 3.90 -3.44 2.34
CA HIS A 80 5.14 -4.01 1.83
C HIS A 80 6.31 -3.56 2.69
N LEU A 81 7.09 -4.52 3.20
CA LEU A 81 8.36 -4.29 3.87
C LEU A 81 9.48 -4.43 2.83
N LEU A 82 10.32 -3.43 2.75
CA LEU A 82 11.49 -3.41 1.88
C LEU A 82 12.74 -3.45 2.78
N LEU A 83 13.42 -4.59 2.79
CA LEU A 83 14.68 -4.79 3.46
C LEU A 83 15.81 -4.50 2.48
N ILE A 84 16.67 -3.54 2.79
CA ILE A 84 17.72 -3.06 1.88
C ILE A 84 19.07 -3.22 2.55
N ASN A 85 19.95 -4.02 1.96
CA ASN A 85 21.35 -4.04 2.32
C ASN A 85 22.07 -3.00 1.44
N GLU A 86 22.35 -1.81 2.00
CA GLU A 86 22.96 -0.70 1.27
C GLU A 86 24.40 -1.04 0.81
N ARG A 87 25.16 -1.78 1.62
CA ARG A 87 26.53 -2.18 1.31
C ARG A 87 26.60 -3.18 0.16
N LEU A 88 25.77 -4.22 0.17
CA LEU A 88 25.73 -5.25 -0.85
C LEU A 88 24.88 -4.85 -2.07
N SER A 89 24.11 -3.76 -1.96
CA SER A 89 23.18 -3.31 -2.99
C SER A 89 22.19 -4.42 -3.38
N LYS A 90 21.59 -5.05 -2.38
CA LYS A 90 20.54 -6.05 -2.52
C LYS A 90 19.32 -5.65 -1.73
N ALA A 91 18.16 -6.08 -2.16
CA ALA A 91 16.91 -5.82 -1.46
C ALA A 91 16.00 -7.04 -1.46
N SER A 92 15.15 -7.13 -0.44
CA SER A 92 14.05 -8.09 -0.37
C SER A 92 12.75 -7.34 -0.10
N VAL A 93 11.70 -7.70 -0.81
CA VAL A 93 10.35 -7.15 -0.61
C VAL A 93 9.47 -8.23 -0.03
N ILE A 94 8.94 -8.01 1.17
CA ILE A 94 7.97 -8.88 1.82
C ILE A 94 6.61 -8.20 1.76
N SER A 95 5.65 -8.81 1.07
CA SER A 95 4.28 -8.30 0.96
C SER A 95 3.36 -9.04 1.90
N ILE A 96 2.65 -8.29 2.74
CA ILE A 96 1.84 -8.80 3.84
C ILE A 96 0.37 -8.50 3.54
N PRO A 97 -0.53 -9.52 3.54
CA PRO A 97 -1.96 -9.28 3.40
C PRO A 97 -2.52 -8.40 4.51
N GLY A 98 -3.29 -7.38 4.16
CA GLY A 98 -3.86 -6.44 5.12
C GLY A 98 -4.87 -7.04 6.09
N SER A 99 -5.52 -8.14 5.72
CA SER A 99 -6.47 -8.89 6.55
C SER A 99 -5.81 -9.85 7.55
N LEU A 100 -4.46 -9.85 7.62
CA LEU A 100 -3.72 -10.63 8.62
C LEU A 100 -4.14 -10.21 10.03
N PHE A 101 -4.56 -11.19 10.84
CA PHE A 101 -5.06 -10.98 12.19
C PHE A 101 -3.92 -11.09 13.19
N VAL A 102 -3.54 -9.99 13.78
CA VAL A 102 -2.35 -9.82 14.63
C VAL A 102 -2.69 -8.98 15.87
N TYR A 103 -1.81 -9.00 16.85
CA TYR A 103 -1.95 -8.13 18.01
C TYR A 103 -1.49 -6.71 17.69
N LEU A 104 -2.35 -5.74 17.95
CA LEU A 104 -2.03 -4.31 17.91
C LEU A 104 -1.69 -3.84 19.32
N PRO A 105 -0.45 -3.46 19.63
CA PRO A 105 -0.03 -3.03 20.97
C PRO A 105 -0.89 -1.91 21.53
N GLY A 106 -1.36 -2.09 22.76
CA GLY A 106 -2.29 -1.15 23.40
C GLY A 106 -3.75 -1.25 22.97
N HIS A 107 -4.07 -2.13 22.03
CA HIS A 107 -5.42 -2.41 21.56
C HIS A 107 -5.77 -3.88 21.80
N THR A 108 -5.98 -4.66 20.73
CA THR A 108 -6.37 -6.06 20.77
C THR A 108 -5.92 -6.80 19.51
N MET A 109 -6.29 -8.07 19.41
CA MET A 109 -6.19 -8.80 18.15
C MET A 109 -7.09 -8.15 17.10
N GLN A 110 -6.51 -7.71 15.98
CA GLN A 110 -7.19 -7.00 14.89
C GLN A 110 -6.55 -7.34 13.54
N ARG A 111 -7.21 -6.93 12.47
CA ARG A 111 -6.57 -6.94 11.16
C ARG A 111 -5.44 -5.92 11.11
N LEU A 112 -4.30 -6.30 10.56
CA LEU A 112 -3.11 -5.45 10.43
C LEU A 112 -3.41 -4.11 9.73
N ASN A 113 -4.27 -4.12 8.71
CA ASN A 113 -4.64 -2.93 7.96
C ASN A 113 -5.40 -1.87 8.77
N THR A 114 -5.89 -2.19 9.98
CA THR A 114 -6.56 -1.22 10.86
C THR A 114 -5.58 -0.45 11.74
N ALA A 115 -4.33 -0.89 11.84
CA ALA A 115 -3.34 -0.28 12.72
C ALA A 115 -3.13 1.21 12.45
N TYR A 116 -3.00 1.58 11.16
CA TYR A 116 -2.83 2.99 10.78
C TYR A 116 -4.05 3.85 11.15
N ALA A 117 -5.26 3.35 10.91
CA ALA A 117 -6.49 4.07 11.26
C ALA A 117 -6.68 4.26 12.77
N LEU A 118 -6.19 3.33 13.59
CA LEU A 118 -6.34 3.36 15.05
C LEU A 118 -5.27 4.18 15.77
N GLY A 119 -4.03 4.17 15.31
CA GLY A 119 -2.92 4.80 16.01
C GLY A 119 -1.82 5.36 15.12
N GLY A 120 -2.13 5.59 13.83
CA GLY A 120 -1.19 6.17 12.87
C GLY A 120 0.04 5.29 12.64
N MET A 121 1.10 5.89 12.12
CA MET A 121 2.32 5.18 11.72
C MET A 121 3.05 4.52 12.89
N GLU A 122 3.00 5.13 14.07
CA GLU A 122 3.68 4.56 15.25
C GLU A 122 3.04 3.23 15.67
N LEU A 123 1.70 3.14 15.65
CA LEU A 123 1.03 1.88 15.94
C LEU A 123 1.35 0.81 14.87
N VAL A 124 1.46 1.20 13.60
CA VAL A 124 1.88 0.26 12.54
C VAL A 124 3.29 -0.26 12.83
N ARG A 125 4.24 0.62 13.15
CA ARG A 125 5.62 0.25 13.51
C ARG A 125 5.68 -0.68 14.73
N ASP A 126 4.92 -0.36 15.78
CA ASP A 126 4.85 -1.16 17.00
C ASP A 126 4.19 -2.52 16.73
N THR A 127 3.17 -2.56 15.89
CA THR A 127 2.51 -3.79 15.47
C THR A 127 3.47 -4.71 14.70
N LEU A 128 4.23 -4.17 13.76
CA LEU A 128 5.23 -4.94 13.01
C LEU A 128 6.39 -5.40 13.92
N ALA A 129 6.81 -4.55 14.86
CA ALA A 129 7.84 -4.93 15.83
C ALA A 129 7.37 -6.04 16.77
N TYR A 130 6.13 -6.00 17.24
CA TYR A 130 5.58 -7.00 18.14
C TYR A 130 5.40 -8.35 17.47
N ASN A 131 4.77 -8.37 16.28
CA ASN A 131 4.34 -9.62 15.65
C ASN A 131 5.42 -10.24 14.72
N PHE A 132 6.39 -9.45 14.25
CA PHE A 132 7.43 -9.92 13.31
C PHE A 132 8.85 -9.59 13.73
N GLY A 133 9.05 -8.95 14.88
CA GLY A 133 10.38 -8.57 15.37
C GLY A 133 11.08 -7.49 14.55
N ILE A 134 10.35 -6.82 13.64
CA ILE A 134 10.89 -5.82 12.70
C ILE A 134 10.22 -4.46 12.93
N ARG A 135 11.05 -3.42 13.16
CA ARG A 135 10.58 -2.02 13.22
C ARG A 135 11.12 -1.25 12.01
N PRO A 136 10.25 -0.75 11.11
CA PRO A 136 10.68 0.03 9.96
C PRO A 136 11.38 1.34 10.33
N ASP A 137 12.49 1.66 9.64
CA ASP A 137 13.26 2.89 9.80
C ASP A 137 12.57 4.07 9.12
N LYS A 138 12.04 3.84 7.92
CA LYS A 138 11.41 4.82 7.05
C LYS A 138 10.08 4.31 6.51
N PHE A 139 9.21 5.23 6.11
CA PHE A 139 7.95 4.85 5.48
C PHE A 139 7.55 5.77 4.33
N VAL A 140 6.70 5.22 3.46
CA VAL A 140 5.92 5.95 2.46
C VAL A 140 4.49 5.44 2.52
N LEU A 141 3.54 6.36 2.66
CA LEU A 141 2.12 6.05 2.59
C LEU A 141 1.53 6.80 1.40
N VAL A 142 0.84 6.05 0.55
CA VAL A 142 0.28 6.53 -0.72
C VAL A 142 -1.24 6.36 -0.71
N HIS A 143 -1.96 7.42 -1.10
CA HIS A 143 -3.41 7.35 -1.27
C HIS A 143 -3.79 7.00 -2.73
N PRO A 144 -5.05 6.64 -3.01
CA PRO A 144 -5.48 6.25 -4.34
C PRO A 144 -5.18 7.27 -5.44
N THR A 145 -5.37 8.55 -5.18
CA THR A 145 -5.15 9.61 -6.16
C THR A 145 -3.69 9.75 -6.55
N GLU A 146 -2.77 9.78 -5.56
CA GLU A 146 -1.33 9.88 -5.82
C GLU A 146 -0.81 8.64 -6.56
N PHE A 147 -1.31 7.46 -6.20
CA PHE A 147 -0.99 6.22 -6.91
C PHE A 147 -1.38 6.31 -8.40
N LYS A 148 -2.60 6.77 -8.69
CA LYS A 148 -3.08 6.91 -10.07
C LYS A 148 -2.23 7.90 -10.86
N TRP A 149 -1.94 9.05 -10.27
CA TRP A 149 -1.09 10.06 -10.91
C TRP A 149 0.32 9.54 -11.16
N LEU A 150 0.93 8.84 -10.21
CA LEU A 150 2.25 8.25 -10.39
C LEU A 150 2.29 7.28 -11.56
N VAL A 151 1.28 6.41 -11.69
CA VAL A 151 1.15 5.49 -12.82
C VAL A 151 1.04 6.26 -14.14
N ASP A 152 0.23 7.33 -14.19
CA ASP A 152 0.02 8.13 -15.39
C ASP A 152 1.25 8.96 -15.76
N ASP A 153 1.95 9.57 -14.79
CA ASP A 153 3.21 10.31 -14.98
C ASP A 153 4.34 9.41 -15.51
N LEU A 154 4.32 8.14 -15.13
CA LEU A 154 5.22 7.12 -15.68
C LEU A 154 4.77 6.62 -17.07
N GLY A 155 3.66 7.15 -17.58
CA GLY A 155 3.08 6.81 -18.87
C GLY A 155 2.37 5.46 -18.87
N GLY A 156 1.79 5.02 -17.76
CA GLY A 156 1.06 3.76 -17.59
C GLY A 156 1.97 2.53 -17.42
N LEU A 157 1.39 1.39 -17.11
CA LEU A 157 2.08 0.12 -16.86
C LEU A 157 1.61 -0.96 -17.82
N ASP A 158 2.53 -1.82 -18.26
CA ASP A 158 2.20 -3.04 -19.01
C ASP A 158 2.13 -4.19 -18.02
N VAL A 159 0.90 -4.60 -17.66
CA VAL A 159 0.62 -5.54 -16.57
C VAL A 159 0.20 -6.88 -17.14
N SER A 160 0.87 -7.96 -16.75
CA SER A 160 0.48 -9.32 -17.10
C SER A 160 -0.57 -9.84 -16.09
N VAL A 161 -1.81 -9.93 -16.55
CA VAL A 161 -2.95 -10.46 -15.77
C VAL A 161 -2.94 -11.98 -15.88
N LEU A 162 -2.71 -12.68 -14.77
CA LEU A 162 -2.69 -14.16 -14.74
C LEU A 162 -4.12 -14.72 -14.66
N PHE A 163 -4.93 -14.15 -13.79
CA PHE A 163 -6.31 -14.57 -13.58
C PHE A 163 -7.27 -13.50 -14.06
N PRO A 164 -8.23 -13.81 -14.93
CA PRO A 164 -9.14 -12.82 -15.48
C PRO A 164 -10.06 -12.26 -14.40
N ILE A 165 -10.25 -10.94 -14.40
CA ILE A 165 -11.23 -10.22 -13.58
C ILE A 165 -12.43 -9.92 -14.47
N ARG A 166 -13.58 -10.54 -14.21
CA ARG A 166 -14.76 -10.45 -15.10
C ARG A 166 -15.76 -9.41 -14.65
N ASP A 167 -15.90 -9.22 -13.38
CA ASP A 167 -16.94 -8.45 -12.67
C ASP A 167 -16.51 -7.03 -12.27
N ALA A 168 -15.22 -6.72 -12.44
CA ALA A 168 -14.65 -5.41 -12.12
C ALA A 168 -13.65 -4.95 -13.18
N CYS A 169 -13.13 -3.72 -13.02
CA CYS A 169 -12.06 -3.13 -13.84
C CYS A 169 -12.36 -3.10 -15.36
N GLY A 170 -13.64 -3.10 -15.73
CA GLY A 170 -14.09 -3.14 -17.13
C GLY A 170 -13.90 -4.49 -17.81
N GLY A 171 -13.71 -5.56 -17.03
CA GLY A 171 -13.42 -6.90 -17.54
C GLY A 171 -11.96 -7.00 -18.03
N LEU A 172 -11.09 -7.58 -17.22
CA LEU A 172 -9.68 -7.82 -17.57
C LEU A 172 -9.47 -9.30 -17.89
N PRO A 173 -9.33 -9.69 -19.16
CA PRO A 173 -8.95 -11.04 -19.51
C PRO A 173 -7.50 -11.34 -19.10
N ALA A 174 -7.13 -12.61 -19.06
CA ALA A 174 -5.73 -13.01 -18.91
C ALA A 174 -4.89 -12.49 -20.09
N GLY A 175 -3.63 -12.12 -19.82
CA GLY A 175 -2.70 -11.58 -20.82
C GLY A 175 -2.13 -10.23 -20.40
N THR A 176 -1.33 -9.61 -21.27
CA THR A 176 -0.69 -8.32 -20.99
C THR A 176 -1.58 -7.16 -21.40
N HIS A 177 -1.82 -6.26 -20.46
CA HIS A 177 -2.67 -5.08 -20.64
C HIS A 177 -1.91 -3.80 -20.30
N ARG A 178 -2.05 -2.80 -21.17
CA ARG A 178 -1.62 -1.44 -20.87
C ARG A 178 -2.64 -0.83 -19.91
N MET A 179 -2.19 -0.43 -18.70
CA MET A 179 -3.02 0.18 -17.67
C MET A 179 -2.60 1.62 -17.42
N ASN A 180 -3.56 2.53 -17.42
CA ASN A 180 -3.43 3.86 -16.83
C ASN A 180 -3.63 3.80 -15.31
N GLY A 181 -3.55 4.94 -14.62
CA GLY A 181 -3.69 5.02 -13.17
C GLY A 181 -4.99 4.43 -12.64
N ASP A 182 -6.13 4.76 -13.25
CA ASP A 182 -7.44 4.25 -12.80
C ASP A 182 -7.55 2.72 -12.96
N LYS A 183 -7.07 2.19 -14.08
CA LYS A 183 -7.13 0.74 -14.34
C LYS A 183 -6.15 -0.02 -13.45
N ALA A 184 -4.95 0.52 -13.22
CA ALA A 184 -3.97 -0.04 -12.31
C ALA A 184 -4.48 -0.03 -10.86
N TYR A 185 -5.12 1.08 -10.44
CA TYR A 185 -5.73 1.15 -9.12
C TYR A 185 -6.86 0.12 -8.96
N CYS A 186 -7.77 0.03 -9.91
CA CYS A 186 -8.81 -1.00 -9.88
C CYS A 186 -8.20 -2.40 -9.76
N TYR A 187 -7.13 -2.69 -10.49
CA TYR A 187 -6.46 -3.99 -10.48
C TYR A 187 -5.86 -4.36 -9.11
N VAL A 188 -5.25 -3.41 -8.41
CA VAL A 188 -4.65 -3.65 -7.07
C VAL A 188 -5.66 -3.58 -5.94
N ALA A 189 -6.77 -2.86 -6.12
CA ALA A 189 -7.83 -2.72 -5.13
C ALA A 189 -8.85 -3.88 -5.20
N TYR A 190 -8.98 -4.54 -6.35
CA TYR A 190 -9.91 -5.65 -6.52
C TYR A 190 -9.60 -6.78 -5.55
N ASP A 191 -10.53 -7.10 -4.70
CA ASP A 191 -10.41 -8.17 -3.70
C ASP A 191 -10.77 -9.53 -4.32
N GLY A 192 -11.94 -9.65 -4.94
CA GLY A 192 -12.39 -10.91 -5.55
C GLY A 192 -12.49 -12.09 -4.59
N GLY A 193 -12.48 -11.83 -3.28
CA GLY A 193 -12.52 -12.85 -2.23
C GLY A 193 -11.19 -13.57 -1.98
N ASP A 194 -10.09 -13.12 -2.60
CA ASP A 194 -8.76 -13.70 -2.39
C ASP A 194 -7.71 -12.63 -2.08
N GLU A 195 -7.53 -12.40 -0.80
CA GLU A 195 -6.61 -11.42 -0.25
C GLU A 195 -5.14 -11.69 -0.62
N VAL A 196 -4.73 -12.95 -0.67
CA VAL A 196 -3.37 -13.34 -1.06
C VAL A 196 -3.12 -12.97 -2.52
N ASN A 197 -4.08 -13.22 -3.41
CA ASN A 197 -3.96 -12.80 -4.81
C ASN A 197 -4.01 -11.28 -4.97
N ARG A 198 -4.76 -10.56 -4.15
CA ARG A 198 -4.71 -9.09 -4.09
C ARG A 198 -3.30 -8.61 -3.73
N THR A 199 -2.71 -9.16 -2.69
CA THR A 199 -1.34 -8.83 -2.24
C THR A 199 -0.30 -9.13 -3.35
N ARG A 200 -0.44 -10.23 -4.08
CA ARG A 200 0.42 -10.55 -5.23
C ARG A 200 0.31 -9.51 -6.36
N ARG A 201 -0.91 -9.06 -6.67
CA ARG A 201 -1.12 -7.99 -7.66
C ARG A 201 -0.50 -6.67 -7.23
N GLN A 202 -0.61 -6.32 -5.95
CA GLN A 202 0.02 -5.13 -5.38
C GLN A 202 1.54 -5.21 -5.50
N GLN A 203 2.14 -6.35 -5.15
CA GLN A 203 3.58 -6.58 -5.32
C GLN A 203 4.02 -6.48 -6.79
N GLN A 204 3.26 -7.08 -7.72
CA GLN A 204 3.53 -7.00 -9.14
C GLN A 204 3.56 -5.55 -9.64
N ILE A 205 2.58 -4.75 -9.23
CA ILE A 205 2.53 -3.33 -9.60
C ILE A 205 3.69 -2.56 -8.99
N LEU A 206 4.05 -2.81 -7.73
CA LEU A 206 5.20 -2.20 -7.08
C LEU A 206 6.50 -2.50 -7.85
N GLN A 207 6.71 -3.75 -8.26
CA GLN A 207 7.86 -4.16 -9.07
C GLN A 207 7.89 -3.43 -10.42
N LEU A 208 6.75 -3.32 -11.11
CA LEU A 208 6.65 -2.62 -12.39
C LEU A 208 6.89 -1.12 -12.25
N LEU A 209 6.38 -0.48 -11.19
CA LEU A 209 6.64 0.93 -10.89
C LEU A 209 8.12 1.17 -10.65
N PHE A 210 8.76 0.36 -9.80
CA PHE A 210 10.19 0.46 -9.54
C PHE A 210 11.01 0.29 -10.82
N THR A 211 10.75 -0.76 -11.60
CA THR A 211 11.42 -1.01 -12.87
C THR A 211 11.28 0.18 -13.82
N LYS A 212 10.09 0.76 -13.91
CA LYS A 212 9.86 1.94 -14.76
C LYS A 212 10.54 3.21 -14.27
N LEU A 213 10.66 3.39 -12.97
CA LEU A 213 11.41 4.51 -12.38
C LEU A 213 12.89 4.42 -12.66
N VAL A 214 13.46 3.21 -12.56
CA VAL A 214 14.90 3.00 -12.76
C VAL A 214 15.28 3.05 -14.25
N GLN A 215 14.40 2.55 -15.12
CA GLN A 215 14.65 2.49 -16.56
C GLN A 215 14.62 3.88 -17.23
N ASN A 216 15.37 4.01 -18.34
CA ASN A 216 15.34 5.16 -19.24
C ASN A 216 15.72 6.51 -18.58
N GLY A 217 16.56 6.52 -17.54
CA GLY A 217 17.02 7.75 -16.89
C GLY A 217 15.93 8.53 -16.15
N ARG A 218 14.79 7.91 -15.84
CA ARG A 218 13.68 8.60 -15.16
C ARG A 218 14.01 9.02 -13.73
N LEU A 219 14.99 8.38 -13.09
CA LEU A 219 15.52 8.83 -11.80
C LEU A 219 16.09 10.24 -11.84
N ALA A 220 16.52 10.74 -12.99
CA ALA A 220 16.90 12.14 -13.16
C ALA A 220 15.73 13.12 -12.91
N ARG A 221 14.49 12.65 -13.06
CA ARG A 221 13.27 13.44 -12.79
C ARG A 221 12.79 13.34 -11.35
N LEU A 222 13.51 12.60 -10.50
CA LEU A 222 13.15 12.38 -9.09
C LEU A 222 12.91 13.68 -8.31
N PRO A 223 13.73 14.76 -8.45
CA PRO A 223 13.46 16.03 -7.78
C PRO A 223 12.13 16.66 -8.18
N VAL A 224 11.77 16.56 -9.46
CA VAL A 224 10.51 17.09 -9.99
C VAL A 224 9.33 16.27 -9.49
N LEU A 225 9.45 14.92 -9.52
CA LEU A 225 8.44 14.02 -8.98
C LEU A 225 8.24 14.27 -7.48
N TYR A 226 9.33 14.33 -6.71
CA TYR A 226 9.27 14.60 -5.28
C TYR A 226 8.55 15.92 -4.99
N ALA A 227 8.92 17.00 -5.66
CA ALA A 227 8.28 18.30 -5.50
C ALA A 227 6.79 18.29 -5.88
N SER A 228 6.38 17.42 -6.82
CA SER A 228 4.97 17.27 -7.21
C SER A 228 4.12 16.54 -6.17
N TYR A 229 4.72 15.66 -5.39
CA TYR A 229 4.01 14.76 -4.48
C TYR A 229 4.28 15.01 -2.99
N GLN A 230 5.33 15.77 -2.60
CA GLN A 230 5.77 15.94 -1.21
C GLN A 230 4.67 16.43 -0.24
N ASP A 231 3.73 17.25 -0.72
CA ASP A 231 2.64 17.79 0.11
C ASP A 231 1.44 16.82 0.21
N GLN A 232 1.47 15.74 -0.55
CA GLN A 232 0.36 14.79 -0.70
C GLN A 232 0.72 13.43 -0.12
N LEU A 233 1.97 12.99 -0.30
CA LEU A 233 2.48 11.77 0.33
C LEU A 233 2.71 11.98 1.82
N GLU A 234 2.44 10.95 2.59
CA GLU A 234 2.88 10.88 3.98
C GLU A 234 4.16 10.06 4.05
N THR A 235 5.27 10.72 4.38
CA THR A 235 6.57 10.06 4.44
C THR A 235 7.53 10.79 5.35
N ASP A 236 8.44 10.06 5.97
CA ASP A 236 9.62 10.59 6.68
C ASP A 236 10.89 10.54 5.82
N ILE A 237 10.76 10.27 4.52
CA ILE A 237 11.87 10.24 3.56
C ILE A 237 12.02 11.62 2.94
N SER A 238 13.17 12.24 3.15
CA SER A 238 13.49 13.53 2.51
C SER A 238 13.97 13.36 1.06
N LEU A 239 13.90 14.45 0.27
CA LEU A 239 14.49 14.45 -1.07
C LEU A 239 15.98 14.11 -1.04
N LEU A 240 16.71 14.56 -0.03
CA LEU A 240 18.13 14.25 0.12
C LEU A 240 18.35 12.74 0.35
N ASP A 241 17.51 12.11 1.20
CA ASP A 241 17.55 10.66 1.41
C ASP A 241 17.40 9.90 0.10
N LEU A 242 16.47 10.34 -0.76
CA LEU A 242 16.24 9.73 -2.08
C LEU A 242 17.42 9.96 -3.04
N LEU A 243 17.94 11.19 -3.10
CA LEU A 243 19.05 11.53 -4.01
C LEU A 243 20.32 10.77 -3.65
N LEU A 244 20.63 10.63 -2.36
CA LEU A 244 21.79 9.86 -1.91
C LEU A 244 21.67 8.36 -2.26
N ARG A 245 20.44 7.87 -2.45
CA ARG A 245 20.17 6.44 -2.79
C ARG A 245 19.92 6.21 -4.27
N VAL A 246 20.03 7.22 -5.13
CA VAL A 246 19.93 7.03 -6.59
C VAL A 246 20.92 5.98 -7.10
N PRO A 247 22.22 5.98 -6.70
CA PRO A 247 23.15 4.96 -7.14
C PRO A 247 22.75 3.55 -6.71
N LEU A 248 22.20 3.42 -5.50
CA LEU A 248 21.65 2.16 -4.99
C LEU A 248 20.43 1.71 -5.80
N ALA A 249 19.47 2.61 -6.05
CA ALA A 249 18.28 2.30 -6.84
C ALA A 249 18.64 1.81 -8.25
N LEU A 250 19.67 2.40 -8.87
CA LEU A 250 20.17 1.97 -10.18
C LEU A 250 20.72 0.54 -10.15
N ARG A 251 21.44 0.16 -9.09
CA ARG A 251 21.93 -1.22 -8.90
C ARG A 251 20.78 -2.18 -8.69
N LEU A 252 19.80 -1.79 -7.87
CA LEU A 252 18.59 -2.57 -7.63
C LEU A 252 17.68 -2.68 -8.86
N GLY A 253 17.96 -1.94 -9.93
CA GLY A 253 17.31 -2.12 -11.23
C GLY A 253 17.68 -3.44 -11.92
N ASP A 254 18.72 -4.13 -11.45
CA ASP A 254 19.06 -5.49 -11.83
C ASP A 254 18.12 -6.46 -11.11
N PRO A 255 17.32 -7.28 -11.82
CA PRO A 255 16.36 -8.20 -11.23
C PRO A 255 16.98 -9.20 -10.24
N ASP A 256 18.23 -9.58 -10.45
CA ASP A 256 18.92 -10.57 -9.60
C ASP A 256 19.30 -10.00 -8.22
N ARG A 257 19.16 -8.70 -8.02
CA ARG A 257 19.44 -8.00 -6.76
C ARG A 257 18.23 -7.78 -5.87
N VAL A 258 17.02 -8.09 -6.36
CA VAL A 258 15.79 -7.89 -5.61
C VAL A 258 14.99 -9.17 -5.54
N SER A 259 14.83 -9.69 -4.33
CA SER A 259 14.01 -10.87 -4.06
C SER A 259 12.61 -10.46 -3.58
N TYR A 260 11.58 -11.19 -4.03
CA TYR A 260 10.19 -10.88 -3.73
C TYR A 260 9.53 -12.03 -2.98
N PHE A 261 8.93 -11.73 -1.84
CA PHE A 261 8.23 -12.66 -0.97
C PHE A 261 6.80 -12.17 -0.72
N VAL A 262 5.86 -13.08 -0.69
CA VAL A 262 4.47 -12.80 -0.32
C VAL A 262 4.07 -13.78 0.77
N LEU A 263 3.51 -13.30 1.87
CA LEU A 263 2.86 -14.19 2.83
C LEU A 263 1.60 -14.77 2.17
N GLY A 264 1.68 -16.03 1.80
CA GLY A 264 0.66 -16.74 1.03
C GLY A 264 -0.02 -17.84 1.85
N TRP A 265 -0.74 -18.73 1.17
CA TRP A 265 -1.49 -19.81 1.80
C TRP A 265 -0.62 -20.84 2.54
N GLU A 266 0.66 -20.90 2.26
CA GLU A 266 1.62 -21.74 3.01
C GLU A 266 1.88 -21.16 4.40
N GLN A 267 1.94 -19.82 4.52
CA GLN A 267 2.20 -19.07 5.75
C GLN A 267 0.92 -18.72 6.51
N LEU A 268 -0.24 -18.83 5.89
CA LEU A 268 -1.49 -18.29 6.39
C LEU A 268 -2.59 -19.33 6.38
N SER A 269 -3.52 -19.23 7.33
CA SER A 269 -4.76 -19.99 7.37
C SER A 269 -5.96 -19.06 7.48
N GLN A 270 -7.05 -19.41 6.82
CA GLN A 270 -8.31 -18.68 6.96
C GLN A 270 -9.00 -19.04 8.28
N TRP A 271 -9.57 -18.03 8.91
CA TRP A 271 -10.39 -18.19 10.08
C TRP A 271 -11.60 -17.23 10.02
N GLU A 272 -12.77 -17.78 10.29
CA GLU A 272 -13.99 -16.98 10.39
C GLU A 272 -14.16 -16.54 11.84
N LEU A 273 -14.25 -15.22 12.05
CA LEU A 273 -14.53 -14.67 13.37
C LEU A 273 -15.91 -15.16 13.81
N PRO A 274 -16.05 -15.64 15.06
CA PRO A 274 -17.33 -16.11 15.59
C PRO A 274 -18.24 -14.92 15.98
N ASP A 275 -18.26 -13.89 15.15
CA ASP A 275 -19.15 -12.75 15.27
C ASP A 275 -20.37 -12.88 14.35
N SER A 276 -21.36 -12.02 14.53
CA SER A 276 -22.58 -12.02 13.72
C SER A 276 -22.34 -11.64 12.24
N THR A 277 -21.13 -11.19 11.89
CA THR A 277 -20.78 -10.66 10.57
C THR A 277 -20.09 -11.69 9.67
N GLN A 278 -19.76 -12.88 10.22
CA GLN A 278 -19.01 -13.93 9.49
C GLN A 278 -17.75 -13.41 8.80
N THR A 279 -17.04 -12.53 9.48
CA THR A 279 -15.87 -11.87 8.94
C THR A 279 -14.69 -12.85 8.87
N THR A 280 -14.16 -13.09 7.67
CA THR A 280 -12.96 -13.91 7.47
C THR A 280 -11.70 -13.07 7.71
N VAL A 281 -10.74 -13.64 8.41
CA VAL A 281 -9.40 -13.09 8.64
C VAL A 281 -8.34 -14.15 8.33
N LEU A 282 -7.10 -13.72 8.18
CA LEU A 282 -5.96 -14.59 7.97
C LEU A 282 -5.16 -14.72 9.26
N LEU A 283 -4.93 -15.95 9.72
CA LEU A 283 -4.08 -16.21 10.88
C LEU A 283 -2.67 -16.57 10.39
N PRO A 284 -1.61 -15.99 10.99
CA PRO A 284 -0.25 -16.38 10.68
C PRO A 284 0.07 -17.76 11.25
N ARG A 285 0.81 -18.56 10.48
CA ARG A 285 1.53 -19.72 10.97
C ARG A 285 2.91 -19.21 11.35
N GLU A 286 3.17 -19.11 12.65
CA GLU A 286 4.33 -18.39 13.18
C GLU A 286 5.65 -18.89 12.60
N GLU A 287 5.84 -20.22 12.55
CA GLU A 287 7.09 -20.83 12.06
C GLU A 287 7.30 -20.55 10.57
N GLU A 288 6.27 -20.72 9.74
CA GLU A 288 6.33 -20.52 8.29
C GLU A 288 6.48 -19.03 7.95
N VAL A 289 5.88 -18.13 8.73
CA VAL A 289 6.09 -16.69 8.60
C VAL A 289 7.53 -16.33 8.96
N ALA A 290 8.06 -16.83 10.08
CA ALA A 290 9.45 -16.59 10.50
C ALA A 290 10.44 -17.03 9.40
N GLN A 291 10.23 -18.21 8.79
CA GLN A 291 11.04 -18.70 7.68
C GLN A 291 11.08 -17.75 6.49
N VAL A 292 9.96 -17.08 6.14
CA VAL A 292 9.94 -16.09 5.05
C VAL A 292 10.84 -14.89 5.40
N PHE A 293 10.79 -14.41 6.64
CA PHE A 293 11.66 -13.31 7.07
C PHE A 293 13.13 -13.71 7.08
N GLU A 294 13.46 -14.91 7.53
CA GLU A 294 14.82 -15.47 7.48
C GLU A 294 15.32 -15.59 6.04
N GLN A 295 14.51 -16.13 5.12
CA GLN A 295 14.85 -16.24 3.71
C GLN A 295 15.06 -14.86 3.07
N ALA A 296 14.20 -13.88 3.40
CA ALA A 296 14.32 -12.53 2.90
C ALA A 296 15.61 -11.84 3.38
N LEU A 297 16.03 -12.08 4.62
CA LEU A 297 17.31 -11.59 5.15
C LEU A 297 18.50 -12.33 4.54
N ALA A 298 18.45 -13.65 4.38
CA ALA A 298 19.48 -14.44 3.74
C ALA A 298 19.74 -13.97 2.30
N ALA A 299 18.68 -13.69 1.53
CA ALA A 299 18.77 -13.23 0.15
C ALA A 299 19.58 -11.93 -0.02
N ILE A 300 19.60 -11.06 1.00
CA ILE A 300 20.34 -9.80 0.98
C ILE A 300 21.68 -9.84 1.70
N SER A 301 22.01 -10.97 2.36
CA SER A 301 23.24 -11.11 3.16
C SER A 301 24.40 -11.67 2.35
N GLU A 302 24.14 -12.34 1.24
CA GLU A 302 25.17 -12.89 0.38
C GLU A 302 25.74 -11.85 -0.59
N PRO A 303 27.08 -11.70 -0.70
CA PRO A 303 27.69 -10.78 -1.64
C PRO A 303 27.46 -11.22 -3.10
N SER A 304 27.29 -10.23 -3.99
CA SER A 304 27.23 -10.51 -5.44
C SER A 304 28.63 -10.89 -5.98
N PRO A 305 28.71 -11.69 -7.05
CA PRO A 305 29.97 -12.02 -7.69
C PRO A 305 30.77 -10.78 -8.13
N LEU A 306 32.10 -10.83 -8.00
CA LEU A 306 32.96 -9.67 -8.32
C LEU A 306 32.80 -9.14 -9.74
N GLY A 307 32.58 -10.03 -10.73
CA GLY A 307 32.34 -9.62 -12.12
C GLY A 307 31.10 -8.76 -12.29
N GLU A 308 30.03 -9.05 -11.56
CA GLU A 308 28.80 -8.30 -11.55
C GLU A 308 28.98 -6.91 -10.89
N ILE A 309 29.80 -6.83 -9.83
CA ILE A 309 30.12 -5.56 -9.17
C ILE A 309 30.85 -4.61 -10.13
N VAL A 310 31.78 -5.11 -10.93
CA VAL A 310 32.54 -4.31 -11.91
C VAL A 310 31.61 -3.77 -13.00
N LEU A 311 30.77 -4.62 -13.61
CA LEU A 311 29.80 -4.21 -14.63
C LEU A 311 28.80 -3.17 -14.10
N THR A 312 28.35 -3.33 -12.85
CA THR A 312 27.44 -2.39 -12.22
C THR A 312 28.11 -1.04 -11.98
N TYR A 313 29.39 -1.02 -11.60
CA TYR A 313 30.14 0.22 -11.40
C TYR A 313 30.31 1.01 -12.72
N GLU A 314 30.64 0.35 -13.82
CA GLU A 314 30.73 0.97 -15.15
C GLU A 314 29.40 1.56 -15.60
N ALA A 315 28.28 0.83 -15.38
CA ALA A 315 26.94 1.31 -15.66
C ALA A 315 26.61 2.55 -14.82
N GLN A 316 26.99 2.59 -13.54
CA GLN A 316 26.78 3.75 -12.65
C GLN A 316 27.53 4.99 -13.11
N VAL A 317 28.81 4.84 -13.52
CA VAL A 317 29.59 5.96 -14.05
C VAL A 317 28.91 6.53 -15.29
N THR A 318 28.44 5.67 -16.18
CA THR A 318 27.73 6.07 -17.40
C THR A 318 26.47 6.87 -17.07
N ILE A 319 25.68 6.41 -16.10
CA ILE A 319 24.43 7.05 -15.68
C ILE A 319 24.71 8.35 -14.91
N ALA A 320 25.71 8.38 -14.04
CA ALA A 320 26.12 9.60 -13.33
C ALA A 320 26.54 10.71 -14.32
N VAL A 321 27.24 10.36 -15.40
CA VAL A 321 27.59 11.28 -16.48
C VAL A 321 26.33 11.77 -17.21
N ALA A 322 25.39 10.86 -17.53
CA ALA A 322 24.14 11.22 -18.19
C ALA A 322 23.26 12.14 -17.32
N LEU A 323 23.17 11.87 -16.01
CA LEU A 323 22.45 12.72 -15.05
C LEU A 323 23.06 14.11 -14.94
N THR A 324 24.39 14.21 -14.94
CA THR A 324 25.11 15.49 -14.90
C THR A 324 24.85 16.32 -16.15
N GLN A 325 24.81 15.67 -17.31
CA GLN A 325 24.47 16.32 -18.59
C GLN A 325 23.01 16.77 -18.67
N THR A 326 22.08 15.98 -18.11
CA THR A 326 20.65 16.29 -18.12
C THR A 326 20.29 17.39 -17.13
N SER A 327 21.01 17.53 -16.01
CA SER A 327 20.81 18.62 -15.06
C SER A 327 21.15 20.01 -15.63
N GLN A 328 21.91 20.05 -16.71
CA GLN A 328 22.21 21.28 -17.47
C GLN A 328 21.14 21.60 -18.53
N ALA A 329 20.27 20.66 -18.86
CA ALA A 329 19.14 20.86 -19.77
C ALA A 329 17.92 21.30 -18.96
N THR A 330 17.51 22.52 -19.20
CA THR A 330 16.33 23.29 -18.76
C THR A 330 15.28 22.52 -17.95
N ALA A 331 15.01 23.02 -16.75
CA ALA A 331 13.93 22.55 -15.88
C ALA A 331 12.59 22.49 -16.65
N TYR A 332 12.12 21.29 -16.89
CA TYR A 332 10.76 21.05 -17.38
C TYR A 332 9.80 21.37 -16.23
N VAL A 333 9.06 22.46 -16.34
CA VAL A 333 7.94 22.77 -15.48
C VAL A 333 6.73 22.05 -16.05
N PRO A 334 6.17 21.05 -15.36
CA PRO A 334 4.94 20.44 -15.83
C PRO A 334 3.82 21.49 -15.81
N ILE A 335 3.22 21.76 -16.97
CA ILE A 335 2.05 22.61 -17.06
C ILE A 335 0.90 21.80 -16.46
N ARG A 336 0.62 22.01 -15.17
CA ARG A 336 -0.66 21.59 -14.59
C ARG A 336 -1.78 22.34 -15.31
N PRO A 337 -2.86 21.69 -15.75
CA PRO A 337 -4.03 22.41 -16.20
C PRO A 337 -4.57 23.20 -15.00
N THR A 338 -4.36 24.51 -15.05
CA THR A 338 -4.99 25.43 -14.10
C THR A 338 -6.48 25.30 -14.36
N SER A 339 -7.25 24.87 -13.36
CA SER A 339 -8.70 24.95 -13.43
C SER A 339 -9.06 26.41 -13.58
N THR A 340 -9.42 26.80 -14.80
CA THR A 340 -9.98 28.12 -15.08
C THR A 340 -11.30 28.20 -14.31
N PRO A 341 -11.48 29.18 -13.42
CA PRO A 341 -12.78 29.38 -12.80
C PRO A 341 -13.79 29.63 -13.93
N ILE A 342 -14.82 28.83 -13.98
CA ILE A 342 -15.99 29.08 -14.89
C ILE A 342 -16.54 30.43 -14.45
N GLY A 343 -16.25 31.47 -15.25
CA GLY A 343 -16.80 32.80 -15.05
C GLY A 343 -18.32 32.73 -15.13
N GLN A 344 -18.97 33.30 -14.14
CA GLN A 344 -20.42 33.52 -14.17
C GLN A 344 -20.80 34.22 -15.48
N PRO A 345 -21.88 33.82 -16.14
CA PRO A 345 -22.34 34.50 -17.35
C PRO A 345 -22.84 35.92 -16.98
N THR A 346 -22.10 36.93 -17.41
CA THR A 346 -22.54 38.32 -17.37
C THR A 346 -23.65 38.46 -18.39
N ALA A 347 -24.86 38.78 -17.92
CA ALA A 347 -25.99 39.04 -18.77
C ALA A 347 -25.75 40.34 -19.56
N THR A 348 -25.32 40.22 -20.80
CA THR A 348 -25.29 41.35 -21.75
C THR A 348 -26.64 41.44 -22.43
N ARG A 349 -27.37 42.50 -22.09
CA ARG A 349 -28.61 42.90 -22.82
C ARG A 349 -28.23 43.36 -24.21
N THR A 350 -28.68 42.64 -25.25
CA THR A 350 -28.63 43.11 -26.64
C THR A 350 -30.05 43.49 -27.06
N PRO A 351 -30.26 44.65 -27.72
CA PRO A 351 -31.58 45.12 -28.07
C PRO A 351 -32.15 44.38 -29.28
N THR A 352 -33.43 44.17 -29.18
CA THR A 352 -34.32 43.53 -30.13
C THR A 352 -34.34 44.24 -31.49
N GLN A 353 -34.13 43.52 -32.57
CA GLN A 353 -34.65 43.90 -33.89
C GLN A 353 -35.54 42.81 -34.47
N ARG A 354 -36.69 43.26 -34.92
CA ARG A 354 -37.88 42.53 -35.37
C ARG A 354 -37.68 42.08 -36.81
N GLY A 355 -37.95 40.82 -37.14
CA GLY A 355 -38.02 40.30 -38.50
C GLY A 355 -38.77 38.98 -38.53
N GLN A 356 -39.78 38.90 -39.34
CA GLN A 356 -40.88 37.95 -39.47
C GLN A 356 -40.45 36.54 -40.01
N PRO A 357 -41.33 35.52 -39.89
CA PRO A 357 -40.98 34.10 -39.89
C PRO A 357 -41.05 33.43 -41.27
N THR A 358 -40.21 32.40 -41.45
CA THR A 358 -40.46 31.42 -42.52
C THR A 358 -40.35 30.02 -41.92
N ALA A 359 -41.49 29.34 -41.95
CA ALA A 359 -41.58 27.94 -41.51
C ALA A 359 -41.03 27.02 -42.62
N THR A 360 -40.10 26.18 -42.27
CA THR A 360 -39.81 25.00 -43.08
C THR A 360 -39.77 23.77 -42.16
N ARG A 361 -40.74 22.93 -42.37
CA ARG A 361 -40.97 21.67 -41.69
C ARG A 361 -40.10 20.60 -42.36
N THR A 362 -39.11 20.07 -41.65
CA THR A 362 -38.40 18.85 -42.07
C THR A 362 -38.67 17.74 -41.08
N THR A 363 -39.36 16.74 -41.53
CA THR A 363 -39.66 15.50 -40.78
C THR A 363 -38.45 14.58 -40.82
N THR A 364 -37.91 14.21 -39.67
CA THR A 364 -36.91 13.15 -39.55
C THR A 364 -37.59 11.84 -39.15
N PRO A 365 -37.35 10.71 -39.82
CA PRO A 365 -37.99 9.44 -39.48
C PRO A 365 -37.33 8.81 -38.25
N THR A 366 -38.17 8.44 -37.28
CA THR A 366 -37.84 7.64 -36.12
C THR A 366 -37.52 6.22 -36.56
N ARG A 367 -36.32 5.75 -36.27
CA ARG A 367 -35.93 4.33 -36.40
C ARG A 367 -36.23 3.60 -35.11
N THR A 368 -37.13 2.63 -35.18
CA THR A 368 -37.45 1.65 -34.14
C THR A 368 -36.31 0.63 -34.04
N PRO A 369 -35.80 0.28 -32.83
CA PRO A 369 -34.86 -0.81 -32.70
C PRO A 369 -35.60 -2.15 -32.75
N THR A 370 -35.19 -3.00 -33.68
CA THR A 370 -35.60 -4.42 -33.79
C THR A 370 -34.88 -5.22 -32.75
N ALA A 371 -35.62 -5.91 -31.88
CA ALA A 371 -35.11 -6.86 -30.94
C ALA A 371 -34.61 -8.15 -31.66
N THR A 372 -33.32 -8.39 -31.61
CA THR A 372 -32.74 -9.65 -32.08
C THR A 372 -32.71 -10.64 -30.92
N ARG A 373 -33.47 -11.68 -31.05
CA ARG A 373 -33.56 -12.85 -30.17
C ARG A 373 -32.26 -13.66 -30.32
N SER A 374 -31.43 -13.71 -29.27
CA SER A 374 -30.27 -14.62 -29.21
C SER A 374 -30.68 -15.98 -28.70
N GLU A 375 -30.38 -16.99 -29.50
CA GLU A 375 -30.52 -18.41 -29.12
C GLU A 375 -29.46 -18.81 -28.07
N PRO A 376 -29.77 -19.75 -27.17
CA PRO A 376 -28.83 -20.19 -26.16
C PRO A 376 -27.77 -21.14 -26.74
N TYR A 377 -26.50 -20.85 -26.48
CA TYR A 377 -25.37 -21.76 -26.74
C TYR A 377 -25.42 -22.99 -25.83
N PRO A 378 -25.06 -24.18 -26.34
CA PRO A 378 -25.05 -25.41 -25.56
C PRO A 378 -23.89 -25.42 -24.55
N ILE A 379 -24.20 -25.84 -23.35
CA ILE A 379 -23.26 -26.05 -22.23
C ILE A 379 -22.39 -27.27 -22.55
N PRO A 380 -21.06 -27.22 -22.53
CA PRO A 380 -20.25 -28.41 -22.59
C PRO A 380 -20.30 -29.15 -21.25
N THR A 381 -20.66 -30.41 -21.34
CA THR A 381 -20.73 -31.40 -20.25
C THR A 381 -19.33 -31.62 -19.69
N ALA A 382 -19.13 -31.31 -18.40
CA ALA A 382 -17.91 -31.60 -17.69
C ALA A 382 -17.70 -33.10 -17.56
N ALA A 383 -16.62 -33.62 -18.12
CA ALA A 383 -16.15 -34.97 -17.86
C ALA A 383 -15.53 -35.05 -16.47
N PHE A 384 -16.12 -35.82 -15.59
CA PHE A 384 -15.58 -36.16 -14.29
C PHE A 384 -14.33 -37.02 -14.44
N TYR A 385 -13.16 -36.48 -14.08
CA TYR A 385 -11.95 -37.27 -13.86
C TYR A 385 -12.00 -37.85 -12.45
N THR A 386 -12.13 -39.17 -12.35
CA THR A 386 -11.90 -39.93 -11.11
C THR A 386 -10.38 -40.17 -10.96
N PRO A 387 -9.75 -39.80 -9.85
CA PRO A 387 -8.37 -40.20 -9.62
C PRO A 387 -8.31 -41.64 -9.13
N THR A 388 -7.64 -42.48 -9.90
CA THR A 388 -7.28 -43.84 -9.50
C THR A 388 -6.08 -43.76 -8.54
N SER A 389 -6.32 -44.17 -7.29
CA SER A 389 -5.24 -44.32 -6.30
C SER A 389 -4.46 -45.61 -6.58
N THR A 390 -3.21 -45.50 -6.98
CA THR A 390 -2.23 -46.58 -6.93
C THR A 390 -1.21 -46.28 -5.86
N SER A 391 -1.28 -47.00 -4.75
CA SER A 391 -0.23 -47.07 -3.75
C SER A 391 0.94 -47.91 -4.29
N PRO A 392 2.20 -47.46 -4.17
CA PRO A 392 3.34 -48.35 -4.27
C PRO A 392 3.64 -48.96 -2.89
N GLY A 393 3.55 -50.30 -2.82
CA GLY A 393 4.05 -51.05 -1.67
C GLY A 393 5.56 -51.01 -1.63
N TYR A 394 6.06 -50.87 -0.40
CA TYR A 394 7.48 -51.09 -0.04
C TYR A 394 7.71 -52.59 0.21
N PRO A 395 8.90 -53.11 -0.13
CA PRO A 395 9.45 -54.28 0.50
C PRO A 395 10.13 -53.97 1.81
#